data_966c79d483b70a0abb5a18ef38b93da8
#
_entry.id   966c79d483b70a0abb5a18ef38b93da8
#
_cell.length_a   1.000
_cell.length_b   1.000
_cell.length_c   1.000
_cell.angle_alpha   90.00
_cell.angle_beta   90.00
_cell.angle_gamma   90.00
#
_symmetry.space_group_name_H-M   'P 1'
#
loop_
_entity.id
_entity.type
_entity.pdbx_description
1 polymer ?
#
loop_
_entity_poly.entity_id
_entity_poly.type
_entity_poly.pdbx_seq_one_letter_code
_entity_poly.pdbx_strand_id
1 'polypeptide(L)'
;VFFLLSCSPDDAQDINNEDFYPYYKFNQNDLNYRLLNLSVNQELIFINQNNEIVKFKVIQNELKKLENGSGTFSGGSITYNYYDAQVIKLKSITDNFEEAYLKLKIYKFDNQNINISFYFYKWNVYSSSEYMQGFNLNNSTVESLSIGLVNYNQVIEINSNFTTSIPSNNNHNRNINVLFYDKLHGVIGFNDLDGNLWRMQN
;
A
#
# COMPACT_ATOMS: atom_id res chain seq x y z
N VAL A 1 9.46 2.40 -64.71
CA VAL A 1 8.24 2.30 -63.88
C VAL A 1 8.67 1.71 -62.55
N PHE A 2 8.71 2.56 -61.51
CA PHE A 2 9.02 2.13 -60.15
C PHE A 2 7.68 1.88 -59.41
N PHE A 3 7.45 0.66 -58.99
CA PHE A 3 6.37 0.34 -58.05
C PHE A 3 6.85 0.58 -56.64
N LEU A 4 6.36 1.64 -56.02
CA LEU A 4 6.45 1.81 -54.57
C LEU A 4 5.39 0.91 -53.94
N LEU A 5 5.82 -0.21 -53.37
CA LEU A 5 5.00 -0.99 -52.47
C LEU A 5 4.89 -0.19 -51.14
N SER A 6 3.76 0.48 -50.99
CA SER A 6 3.33 1.04 -49.71
C SER A 6 3.04 -0.13 -48.79
N CYS A 7 3.93 -0.40 -47.83
CA CYS A 7 3.58 -1.16 -46.64
C CYS A 7 2.59 -0.32 -45.85
N SER A 8 1.35 -0.74 -45.83
CA SER A 8 0.35 -0.24 -44.91
C SER A 8 0.76 -0.64 -43.46
N PRO A 9 0.80 0.30 -42.50
CA PRO A 9 1.11 -0.03 -41.11
C PRO A 9 -0.14 -0.44 -40.34
N ASP A 10 -1.13 -1.02 -40.97
CA ASP A 10 -2.38 -1.46 -40.36
C ASP A 10 -2.40 -2.98 -40.30
N ASP A 11 -1.75 -3.54 -39.32
CA ASP A 11 -2.07 -4.80 -38.64
C ASP A 11 -1.11 -5.01 -37.44
N ALA A 12 -0.98 -3.98 -36.61
CA ALA A 12 -0.63 -4.24 -35.23
C ALA A 12 -1.88 -4.89 -34.61
N GLN A 13 -2.02 -6.21 -34.84
CA GLN A 13 -2.88 -7.02 -33.99
C GLN A 13 -2.51 -6.67 -32.56
N ASP A 14 -3.48 -6.19 -31.82
CA ASP A 14 -3.46 -6.10 -30.36
C ASP A 14 -3.31 -7.54 -29.84
N ILE A 15 -2.09 -8.07 -29.94
CA ILE A 15 -1.72 -9.35 -29.36
C ILE A 15 -1.99 -9.13 -27.88
N ASN A 16 -3.04 -9.75 -27.38
CA ASN A 16 -3.30 -9.80 -25.95
C ASN A 16 -2.02 -10.33 -25.30
N ASN A 17 -1.19 -9.42 -24.78
CA ASN A 17 0.12 -9.75 -24.22
C ASN A 17 0.03 -10.72 -23.03
N GLU A 18 -1.17 -11.02 -22.55
CA GLU A 18 -1.43 -11.96 -21.45
C GLU A 18 -0.98 -13.39 -21.73
N ASP A 19 -1.00 -13.83 -22.99
CA ASP A 19 -0.60 -15.19 -23.40
C ASP A 19 0.93 -15.39 -23.35
N PHE A 20 1.69 -14.29 -23.31
CA PHE A 20 3.15 -14.31 -23.31
C PHE A 20 3.77 -14.03 -21.95
N TYR A 21 3.02 -13.43 -21.01
CA TYR A 21 3.56 -12.98 -19.74
C TYR A 21 2.81 -13.60 -18.56
N PRO A 22 3.52 -14.03 -17.49
CA PRO A 22 2.88 -14.64 -16.33
C PRO A 22 1.91 -13.68 -15.65
N TYR A 23 0.76 -14.22 -15.23
CA TYR A 23 -0.24 -13.49 -14.47
C TYR A 23 -0.45 -14.14 -13.10
N TYR A 24 -0.06 -13.42 -12.05
CA TYR A 24 -0.18 -13.84 -10.66
C TYR A 24 -1.52 -13.39 -10.07
N LYS A 25 -2.52 -14.25 -10.16
CA LYS A 25 -3.89 -14.01 -9.66
C LYS A 25 -3.99 -14.37 -8.18
N PHE A 26 -4.81 -13.61 -7.45
CA PHE A 26 -5.26 -14.05 -6.13
C PHE A 26 -6.04 -15.35 -6.25
N ASN A 27 -5.71 -16.30 -5.39
CA ASN A 27 -6.46 -17.55 -5.22
C ASN A 27 -7.32 -17.50 -3.94
N GLN A 28 -8.06 -18.59 -3.66
CA GLN A 28 -8.97 -18.65 -2.52
C GLN A 28 -8.24 -18.45 -1.18
N ASN A 29 -7.02 -18.95 -1.03
CA ASN A 29 -6.25 -18.80 0.21
C ASN A 29 -5.75 -17.37 0.41
N ASP A 30 -5.53 -16.64 -0.67
CA ASP A 30 -5.07 -15.26 -0.65
C ASP A 30 -6.16 -14.30 -0.15
N LEU A 31 -7.43 -14.73 -0.15
CA LEU A 31 -8.56 -13.93 0.36
C LEU A 31 -8.40 -13.58 1.84
N ASN A 32 -7.69 -14.41 2.61
CA ASN A 32 -7.42 -14.16 4.02
C ASN A 32 -6.52 -12.94 4.27
N TYR A 33 -5.81 -12.47 3.25
CA TYR A 33 -4.96 -11.28 3.34
C TYR A 33 -5.64 -10.01 2.84
N ARG A 34 -6.84 -10.12 2.27
CA ARG A 34 -7.57 -9.00 1.72
C ARG A 34 -8.38 -8.30 2.80
N LEU A 35 -8.30 -6.97 2.82
CA LEU A 35 -9.09 -6.14 3.75
C LEU A 35 -10.53 -5.96 3.23
N LEU A 36 -11.31 -7.04 3.26
CA LEU A 36 -12.69 -7.06 2.76
C LEU A 36 -13.64 -6.23 3.62
N ASN A 37 -13.28 -6.01 4.89
CA ASN A 37 -14.13 -5.31 5.85
C ASN A 37 -14.04 -3.78 5.75
N LEU A 38 -13.15 -3.24 4.93
CA LEU A 38 -13.04 -1.79 4.73
C LEU A 38 -13.94 -1.34 3.59
N SER A 39 -15.05 -0.69 3.93
CA SER A 39 -15.99 -0.16 2.94
C SER A 39 -15.62 1.27 2.53
N VAL A 40 -15.83 1.63 1.27
CA VAL A 40 -15.70 3.02 0.82
C VAL A 40 -16.68 3.90 1.61
N ASN A 41 -16.21 5.07 2.04
CA ASN A 41 -16.83 6.01 2.96
C ASN A 41 -16.78 5.64 4.45
N GLN A 42 -16.25 4.48 4.83
CA GLN A 42 -16.01 4.15 6.23
C GLN A 42 -14.97 5.11 6.81
N GLU A 43 -15.19 5.53 8.06
CA GLU A 43 -14.23 6.30 8.84
C GLU A 43 -13.44 5.37 9.76
N LEU A 44 -12.13 5.59 9.83
CA LEU A 44 -11.23 5.00 10.80
C LEU A 44 -10.76 6.10 11.73
N ILE A 45 -10.93 5.90 13.04
CA ILE A 45 -10.60 6.88 14.07
C ILE A 45 -9.41 6.36 14.86
N PHE A 46 -8.39 7.18 15.02
CA PHE A 46 -7.24 6.90 15.87
C PHE A 46 -7.14 7.94 16.96
N ILE A 47 -6.86 7.48 18.18
CA ILE A 47 -6.68 8.32 19.37
C ILE A 47 -5.30 8.06 19.93
N ASN A 48 -4.62 9.11 20.36
CA ASN A 48 -3.35 9.00 21.07
C ASN A 48 -3.55 9.06 22.62
N GLN A 49 -2.45 8.92 23.35
CA GLN A 49 -2.43 8.95 24.81
C GLN A 49 -2.88 10.30 25.42
N ASN A 50 -2.90 11.38 24.62
CA ASN A 50 -3.33 12.72 25.02
C ASN A 50 -4.80 12.99 24.67
N ASN A 51 -5.54 11.98 24.17
CA ASN A 51 -6.91 12.08 23.66
C ASN A 51 -7.04 12.95 22.39
N GLU A 52 -5.96 13.17 21.67
CA GLU A 52 -6.03 13.77 20.37
C GLU A 52 -6.57 12.77 19.35
N ILE A 53 -7.33 13.25 18.38
CA ILE A 53 -8.04 12.40 17.41
C ILE A 53 -7.52 12.68 16.01
N VAL A 54 -7.29 11.60 15.27
CA VAL A 54 -7.04 11.61 13.83
C VAL A 54 -8.07 10.70 13.15
N LYS A 55 -8.69 11.22 12.10
CA LYS A 55 -9.70 10.48 11.33
C LYS A 55 -9.25 10.31 9.88
N PHE A 56 -9.47 9.12 9.38
CA PHE A 56 -9.33 8.79 7.98
C PHE A 56 -10.65 8.33 7.41
N LYS A 57 -10.88 8.66 6.16
CA LYS A 57 -11.98 8.13 5.37
C LYS A 57 -11.45 7.22 4.27
N VAL A 58 -12.02 6.04 4.14
CA VAL A 58 -11.75 5.14 3.01
C VAL A 58 -12.34 5.77 1.76
N ILE A 59 -11.50 6.21 0.83
CA ILE A 59 -11.95 6.81 -0.44
C ILE A 59 -11.81 5.88 -1.63
N GLN A 60 -11.07 4.79 -1.46
CA GLN A 60 -10.88 3.75 -2.47
C GLN A 60 -10.64 2.40 -1.79
N ASN A 61 -11.28 1.35 -2.29
CA ASN A 61 -10.99 -0.04 -1.99
C ASN A 61 -11.34 -0.87 -3.23
N GLU A 62 -10.35 -1.20 -4.05
CA GLU A 62 -10.55 -1.80 -5.38
C GLU A 62 -9.56 -2.91 -5.63
N LEU A 63 -10.03 -3.96 -6.31
CA LEU A 63 -9.17 -4.95 -6.94
C LEU A 63 -8.77 -4.46 -8.33
N LYS A 64 -7.48 -4.56 -8.62
CA LYS A 64 -6.91 -4.18 -9.91
C LYS A 64 -5.96 -5.26 -10.41
N LYS A 65 -6.00 -5.51 -11.71
CA LYS A 65 -4.91 -6.14 -12.43
C LYS A 65 -3.89 -5.04 -12.72
N LEU A 66 -2.67 -5.23 -12.28
CA LEU A 66 -1.56 -4.32 -12.50
C LEU A 66 -0.49 -4.99 -13.35
N GLU A 67 0.26 -4.18 -14.05
CA GLU A 67 1.39 -4.59 -14.88
C GLU A 67 2.71 -4.22 -14.18
N ASN A 68 3.67 -5.11 -14.26
CA ASN A 68 5.04 -4.85 -13.86
C ASN A 68 5.96 -5.07 -15.05
N GLY A 69 6.58 -3.98 -15.51
CA GLY A 69 7.58 -4.00 -16.57
C GLY A 69 8.95 -3.62 -16.03
N SER A 70 9.96 -4.42 -16.31
CA SER A 70 11.36 -4.07 -16.10
C SER A 70 12.05 -3.99 -17.45
N GLY A 71 12.52 -2.81 -17.82
CA GLY A 71 13.27 -2.60 -19.05
C GLY A 71 14.64 -2.01 -18.75
N THR A 72 15.68 -2.49 -19.42
CA THR A 72 16.97 -1.80 -19.48
C THR A 72 17.10 -1.12 -20.83
N PHE A 73 17.53 0.13 -20.85
CA PHE A 73 17.76 0.93 -22.06
C PHE A 73 18.85 0.35 -23.01
N SER A 74 19.58 -0.67 -22.56
CA SER A 74 20.72 -1.26 -23.26
C SER A 74 20.42 -2.58 -23.98
N GLY A 75 19.16 -2.85 -24.36
CA GLY A 75 18.80 -4.05 -25.14
C GLY A 75 18.67 -5.34 -24.34
N GLY A 76 18.57 -5.25 -23.02
CA GLY A 76 18.22 -6.38 -22.17
C GLY A 76 16.77 -6.82 -22.34
N SER A 77 16.45 -8.07 -21.99
CA SER A 77 15.09 -8.59 -22.01
C SER A 77 14.19 -7.79 -21.06
N ILE A 78 13.11 -7.26 -21.59
CA ILE A 78 12.04 -6.67 -20.78
C ILE A 78 11.23 -7.84 -20.22
N THR A 79 11.18 -7.96 -18.91
CA THR A 79 10.31 -8.96 -18.28
C THR A 79 9.02 -8.26 -17.86
N TYR A 80 7.92 -8.65 -18.49
CA TYR A 80 6.59 -8.21 -18.11
C TYR A 80 5.88 -9.32 -17.36
N ASN A 81 5.17 -8.94 -16.34
CA ASN A 81 4.21 -9.81 -15.68
C ASN A 81 2.99 -8.99 -15.22
N TYR A 82 1.86 -9.66 -15.12
CA TYR A 82 0.65 -9.10 -14.54
C TYR A 82 0.45 -9.66 -13.14
N TYR A 83 -0.19 -8.89 -12.27
CA TYR A 83 -0.50 -9.34 -10.92
C TYR A 83 -1.77 -8.68 -10.38
N ASP A 84 -2.49 -9.42 -9.54
CA ASP A 84 -3.61 -8.88 -8.80
C ASP A 84 -3.12 -8.03 -7.63
N ALA A 85 -3.79 -6.90 -7.43
CA ALA A 85 -3.58 -6.04 -6.29
C ALA A 85 -4.92 -5.51 -5.74
N GLN A 86 -5.04 -5.47 -4.42
CA GLN A 86 -6.04 -4.66 -3.74
C GLN A 86 -5.42 -3.31 -3.39
N VAL A 87 -6.02 -2.23 -3.87
CA VAL A 87 -5.58 -0.87 -3.62
C VAL A 87 -6.59 -0.19 -2.71
N ILE A 88 -6.14 0.24 -1.54
CA ILE A 88 -6.94 0.94 -0.55
C ILE A 88 -6.33 2.32 -0.34
N LYS A 89 -7.16 3.36 -0.36
CA LYS A 89 -6.74 4.74 -0.10
C LYS A 89 -7.56 5.33 1.04
N LEU A 90 -6.86 5.81 2.05
CA LEU A 90 -7.41 6.45 3.24
C LEU A 90 -7.06 7.94 3.19
N LYS A 91 -8.05 8.82 3.09
CA LYS A 91 -7.84 10.27 3.12
C LYS A 91 -7.96 10.76 4.57
N SER A 92 -6.99 11.55 5.04
CA SER A 92 -7.14 12.28 6.31
C SER A 92 -8.28 13.30 6.19
N ILE A 93 -9.17 13.33 7.18
CA ILE A 93 -10.29 14.28 7.27
C ILE A 93 -10.18 15.18 8.50
N THR A 94 -9.20 14.96 9.35
CA THR A 94 -8.93 15.79 10.55
C THR A 94 -7.92 16.88 10.25
N ASP A 95 -6.92 16.56 9.41
CA ASP A 95 -5.90 17.51 9.06
C ASP A 95 -6.44 18.42 7.93
N ASN A 96 -6.21 19.72 8.03
CA ASN A 96 -6.63 20.72 7.05
C ASN A 96 -5.93 20.58 5.68
N PHE A 97 -5.30 19.43 5.43
CA PHE A 97 -4.60 19.13 4.20
C PHE A 97 -5.50 18.29 3.29
N GLU A 98 -6.14 18.96 2.34
CA GLU A 98 -7.08 18.33 1.39
C GLU A 98 -6.51 17.13 0.63
N GLU A 99 -5.19 16.96 0.61
CA GLU A 99 -4.52 15.93 -0.18
C GLU A 99 -3.79 14.86 0.65
N ALA A 100 -3.74 14.95 2.00
CA ALA A 100 -3.05 13.94 2.79
C ALA A 100 -3.76 12.59 2.74
N TYR A 101 -3.06 11.54 2.33
CA TYR A 101 -3.62 10.18 2.30
C TYR A 101 -2.58 9.11 2.58
N LEU A 102 -3.07 7.98 3.10
CA LEU A 102 -2.35 6.72 3.18
C LEU A 102 -2.89 5.78 2.10
N LYS A 103 -2.02 5.25 1.27
CA LYS A 103 -2.35 4.21 0.29
C LYS A 103 -1.70 2.90 0.70
N LEU A 104 -2.52 1.86 0.81
CA LEU A 104 -2.08 0.49 0.98
C LEU A 104 -2.25 -0.24 -0.35
N LYS A 105 -1.29 -1.09 -0.68
CA LYS A 105 -1.39 -1.99 -1.81
C LYS A 105 -1.02 -3.40 -1.33
N ILE A 106 -2.01 -4.30 -1.28
CA ILE A 106 -1.81 -5.73 -1.06
C ILE A 106 -1.75 -6.37 -2.43
N TYR A 107 -0.69 -7.12 -2.74
CA TYR A 107 -0.47 -7.60 -4.09
C TYR A 107 0.26 -8.93 -4.12
N LYS A 108 0.01 -9.70 -5.20
CA LYS A 108 0.61 -10.99 -5.47
C LYS A 108 1.65 -10.84 -6.57
N PHE A 109 2.93 -10.84 -6.20
CA PHE A 109 4.02 -10.62 -7.16
C PHE A 109 4.62 -11.91 -7.73
N ASP A 110 4.26 -13.05 -7.12
CA ASP A 110 4.63 -14.41 -7.53
C ASP A 110 3.55 -15.40 -7.11
N ASN A 111 3.75 -16.69 -7.37
CA ASN A 111 2.76 -17.73 -7.06
C ASN A 111 2.59 -18.02 -5.55
N GLN A 112 3.53 -17.60 -4.71
CA GLN A 112 3.60 -18.01 -3.31
C GLN A 112 3.38 -16.86 -2.32
N ASN A 113 3.79 -15.65 -2.69
CA ASN A 113 3.92 -14.56 -1.76
C ASN A 113 2.84 -13.49 -1.94
N ILE A 114 2.21 -13.12 -0.83
CA ILE A 114 1.38 -11.94 -0.74
C ILE A 114 2.20 -10.84 -0.05
N ASN A 115 2.30 -9.72 -0.71
CA ASN A 115 3.06 -8.57 -0.22
C ASN A 115 2.12 -7.41 0.07
N ILE A 116 2.54 -6.55 0.99
CA ILE A 116 1.88 -5.28 1.25
C ILE A 116 2.89 -4.14 1.15
N SER A 117 2.48 -3.03 0.58
CA SER A 117 3.24 -1.80 0.57
C SER A 117 2.38 -0.63 1.03
N PHE A 118 3.03 0.35 1.66
CA PHE A 118 2.39 1.55 2.18
C PHE A 118 3.01 2.76 1.49
N TYR A 119 2.16 3.72 1.14
CA TYR A 119 2.55 5.01 0.61
C TYR A 119 1.81 6.10 1.37
N PHE A 120 2.57 6.99 1.99
CA PHE A 120 2.06 8.10 2.78
C PHE A 120 2.29 9.39 2.00
N TYR A 121 1.23 9.98 1.50
CA TYR A 121 1.31 11.23 0.78
C TYR A 121 1.10 12.42 1.72
N LYS A 122 2.00 13.39 1.68
CA LYS A 122 2.02 14.56 2.58
C LYS A 122 2.05 14.23 4.08
N TRP A 123 2.41 12.99 4.41
CA TRP A 123 2.78 12.59 5.74
C TRP A 123 4.28 12.34 5.70
N ASN A 124 5.02 12.99 6.59
CA ASN A 124 6.43 12.68 6.69
C ASN A 124 6.60 11.27 7.24
N VAL A 125 6.78 10.33 6.33
CA VAL A 125 7.44 9.08 6.66
C VAL A 125 8.90 9.31 6.31
N TYR A 126 9.77 9.18 7.29
CA TYR A 126 11.17 9.44 7.07
C TYR A 126 11.80 8.36 6.20
N SER A 127 11.72 8.56 4.92
CA SER A 127 12.60 7.97 3.92
C SER A 127 12.64 8.96 2.76
N SER A 128 13.69 8.92 1.96
CA SER A 128 13.81 9.72 0.73
C SER A 128 12.69 9.45 -0.28
N SER A 129 11.81 8.52 0.02
CA SER A 129 10.56 8.22 -0.67
C SER A 129 9.49 8.04 0.40
N GLU A 130 8.37 8.71 0.28
CA GLU A 130 7.15 8.55 1.09
C GLU A 130 6.57 7.11 1.04
N TYR A 131 7.44 6.15 0.81
CA TYR A 131 7.12 4.76 0.49
C TYR A 131 7.81 3.82 1.48
N MET A 132 7.02 3.03 2.20
CA MET A 132 7.52 1.90 2.96
C MET A 132 7.55 0.67 2.05
N GLN A 133 8.70 0.02 1.97
CA GLN A 133 8.91 -1.16 1.13
C GLN A 133 7.87 -2.24 1.39
N GLY A 134 7.63 -3.05 0.36
CA GLY A 134 6.73 -4.18 0.47
C GLY A 134 7.23 -5.22 1.48
N PHE A 135 6.31 -5.67 2.33
CA PHE A 135 6.52 -6.74 3.31
C PHE A 135 5.79 -7.99 2.83
N ASN A 136 6.42 -9.15 3.01
CA ASN A 136 5.79 -10.42 2.72
C ASN A 136 4.86 -10.81 3.87
N LEU A 137 3.55 -10.78 3.64
CA LEU A 137 2.54 -11.09 4.66
C LEU A 137 2.55 -12.56 5.10
N ASN A 138 3.00 -13.48 4.22
CA ASN A 138 3.05 -14.90 4.54
C ASN A 138 4.14 -15.20 5.57
N ASN A 139 5.28 -14.54 5.44
CA ASN A 139 6.51 -14.82 6.22
C ASN A 139 6.79 -13.80 7.33
N SER A 140 5.95 -12.77 7.48
CA SER A 140 6.13 -11.77 8.54
C SER A 140 5.82 -12.37 9.91
N THR A 141 6.68 -12.07 10.87
CA THR A 141 6.41 -12.36 12.28
C THR A 141 5.17 -11.59 12.73
N VAL A 142 4.27 -12.28 13.39
CA VAL A 142 3.06 -11.69 13.94
C VAL A 142 3.10 -11.71 15.46
N GLU A 143 2.53 -10.67 16.06
CA GLU A 143 2.41 -10.51 17.50
C GLU A 143 0.95 -10.23 17.87
N SER A 144 0.66 -10.28 19.17
CA SER A 144 -0.64 -9.86 19.70
C SER A 144 -0.54 -8.43 20.23
N LEU A 145 -1.52 -7.60 19.89
CA LEU A 145 -1.64 -6.24 20.40
C LEU A 145 -3.07 -6.00 20.90
N SER A 146 -3.21 -5.58 22.15
CA SER A 146 -4.50 -5.20 22.72
C SER A 146 -4.70 -3.69 22.60
N ILE A 147 -5.84 -3.29 22.05
CA ILE A 147 -6.26 -1.89 21.95
C ILE A 147 -7.66 -1.78 22.58
N GLY A 148 -7.76 -1.11 23.73
CA GLY A 148 -8.99 -1.10 24.51
C GLY A 148 -9.40 -2.52 24.92
N LEU A 149 -10.61 -2.94 24.53
CA LEU A 149 -11.14 -4.28 24.81
C LEU A 149 -10.90 -5.28 23.68
N VAL A 150 -10.31 -4.85 22.58
CA VAL A 150 -10.06 -5.72 21.41
C VAL A 150 -8.64 -6.24 21.43
N ASN A 151 -8.49 -7.54 21.21
CA ASN A 151 -7.20 -8.20 21.08
C ASN A 151 -6.97 -8.60 19.61
N TYR A 152 -5.94 -8.02 19.00
CA TYR A 152 -5.49 -8.30 17.63
C TYR A 152 -4.36 -9.33 17.71
N ASN A 153 -4.51 -10.46 17.04
CA ASN A 153 -3.58 -11.61 17.18
C ASN A 153 -2.68 -11.81 15.96
N GLN A 154 -2.82 -11.00 14.93
CA GLN A 154 -2.06 -11.12 13.69
C GLN A 154 -1.41 -9.79 13.29
N VAL A 155 -0.84 -9.11 14.27
CA VAL A 155 -0.24 -7.80 14.10
C VAL A 155 1.19 -7.93 13.61
N ILE A 156 1.51 -7.21 12.56
CA ILE A 156 2.87 -6.99 12.07
C ILE A 156 3.28 -5.59 12.49
N GLU A 157 4.37 -5.49 13.24
CA GLU A 157 5.02 -4.22 13.51
C GLU A 157 5.97 -3.88 12.37
N ILE A 158 5.76 -2.73 11.75
CA ILE A 158 6.54 -2.25 10.63
C ILE A 158 7.29 -1.02 11.09
N ASN A 159 8.61 -1.17 11.24
CA ASN A 159 9.47 -0.14 11.79
C ASN A 159 10.28 0.51 10.65
N SER A 160 10.31 1.85 10.62
CA SER A 160 11.09 2.61 9.64
C SER A 160 12.58 2.69 9.98
N ASN A 161 12.98 2.26 11.19
CA ASN A 161 14.34 2.39 11.76
C ASN A 161 14.83 3.84 11.94
N PHE A 162 13.97 4.84 11.86
CA PHE A 162 14.33 6.22 12.09
C PHE A 162 14.03 6.66 13.52
N THR A 163 14.97 7.39 14.09
CA THR A 163 14.92 7.82 15.50
C THR A 163 14.87 9.34 15.66
N THR A 164 15.05 10.08 14.58
CA THR A 164 15.10 11.56 14.63
C THR A 164 14.08 12.15 13.68
N SER A 165 13.31 13.13 14.17
CA SER A 165 12.41 13.91 13.33
C SER A 165 13.21 14.81 12.39
N ILE A 166 12.79 14.91 11.13
CA ILE A 166 13.24 16.01 10.27
C ILE A 166 12.35 17.22 10.56
N PRO A 167 12.92 18.40 10.79
CA PRO A 167 12.15 19.62 10.72
C PRO A 167 11.55 19.72 9.32
N SER A 168 10.24 19.48 9.18
CA SER A 168 9.60 19.71 7.92
C SER A 168 9.43 21.21 7.72
N ASN A 169 9.99 21.73 6.65
CA ASN A 169 9.72 23.09 6.19
C ASN A 169 8.26 23.28 5.75
N ASN A 170 7.47 22.24 5.78
CA ASN A 170 6.11 22.16 5.28
C ASN A 170 5.20 21.61 6.37
N ASN A 171 4.79 22.29 7.36
CA ASN A 171 3.71 22.06 8.34
C ASN A 171 3.01 20.67 8.42
N HIS A 172 3.66 19.60 7.94
CA HIS A 172 3.17 18.23 7.90
C HIS A 172 3.84 17.40 8.99
N ASN A 173 3.37 17.53 10.22
CA ASN A 173 4.12 17.19 11.43
C ASN A 173 3.83 15.81 11.98
N ARG A 174 3.58 14.79 11.13
CA ARG A 174 3.46 13.44 11.64
C ARG A 174 4.55 12.57 11.06
N ASN A 175 5.65 12.49 11.78
CA ASN A 175 6.77 11.61 11.44
C ASN A 175 6.47 10.19 11.93
N ILE A 176 5.69 9.42 11.17
CA ILE A 176 5.39 8.03 11.51
C ILE A 176 6.67 7.21 11.42
N ASN A 177 7.03 6.55 12.51
CA ASN A 177 8.20 5.66 12.56
C ASN A 177 7.84 4.19 12.77
N VAL A 178 6.69 3.89 13.34
CA VAL A 178 6.18 2.52 13.52
C VAL A 178 4.74 2.45 13.04
N LEU A 179 4.41 1.43 12.27
CA LEU A 179 3.05 1.12 11.82
C LEU A 179 2.65 -0.26 12.36
N PHE A 180 1.46 -0.37 12.92
CA PHE A 180 0.86 -1.63 13.37
C PHE A 180 -0.20 -2.05 12.36
N TYR A 181 0.06 -3.15 11.68
CA TYR A 181 -0.81 -3.71 10.67
C TYR A 181 -1.32 -5.08 11.09
N ASP A 182 -2.63 -5.20 11.31
CA ASP A 182 -3.27 -6.50 11.52
C ASP A 182 -3.74 -7.08 10.18
N LYS A 183 -3.46 -8.37 9.93
CA LYS A 183 -3.74 -9.02 8.64
C LYS A 183 -5.23 -9.04 8.28
N LEU A 184 -6.13 -8.94 9.27
CA LEU A 184 -7.58 -8.97 9.08
C LEU A 184 -8.23 -7.59 9.08
N HIS A 185 -7.66 -6.64 9.85
CA HIS A 185 -8.27 -5.34 10.12
C HIS A 185 -7.54 -4.18 9.43
N GLY A 186 -6.34 -4.42 8.89
CA GLY A 186 -5.54 -3.39 8.28
C GLY A 186 -4.71 -2.59 9.29
N VAL A 187 -4.57 -1.29 9.06
CA VAL A 187 -3.84 -0.41 9.97
C VAL A 187 -4.65 -0.21 11.23
N ILE A 188 -4.14 -0.70 12.36
CA ILE A 188 -4.76 -0.61 13.69
C ILE A 188 -4.08 0.41 14.60
N GLY A 189 -2.94 0.95 14.19
CA GLY A 189 -2.23 1.97 14.92
C GLY A 189 -0.94 2.37 14.27
N PHE A 190 -0.35 3.43 14.79
CA PHE A 190 0.98 3.91 14.40
C PHE A 190 1.60 4.70 15.55
N ASN A 191 2.91 4.81 15.57
CA ASN A 191 3.64 5.72 16.44
C ASN A 191 4.32 6.79 15.58
N ASP A 192 4.50 7.98 16.14
CA ASP A 192 5.29 9.04 15.53
C ASP A 192 6.54 9.36 16.35
N LEU A 193 7.48 10.10 15.77
CA LEU A 193 8.73 10.49 16.41
C LEU A 193 8.54 11.55 17.51
N ASP A 194 7.37 12.16 17.59
CA ASP A 194 7.01 13.09 18.68
C ASP A 194 6.51 12.32 19.93
N GLY A 195 6.54 10.98 19.89
CA GLY A 195 6.17 10.11 20.99
C GLY A 195 4.67 9.85 21.12
N ASN A 196 3.88 10.19 20.10
CA ASN A 196 2.46 9.88 20.12
C ASN A 196 2.19 8.44 19.69
N LEU A 197 1.34 7.77 20.44
CA LEU A 197 0.94 6.38 20.25
C LEU A 197 -0.50 6.35 19.75
N TRP A 198 -0.69 6.39 18.46
CA TRP A 198 -2.00 6.40 17.81
C TRP A 198 -2.59 4.99 17.73
N ARG A 199 -3.79 4.80 18.27
CA ARG A 199 -4.47 3.50 18.27
C ARG A 199 -5.89 3.65 17.73
N MET A 200 -6.31 2.66 16.95
CA MET A 200 -7.65 2.64 16.38
C MET A 200 -8.71 2.59 17.50
N GLN A 201 -9.70 3.44 17.41
CA GLN A 201 -10.88 3.40 18.26
C GLN A 201 -11.90 2.43 17.67
N ASN A 202 -12.33 1.46 18.46
CA ASN A 202 -13.37 0.48 18.11
C ASN A 202 -14.74 0.92 18.60
#